data_bb69e3cb0945eefcea36691707eebed3
#
_entry.id   bb69e3cb0945eefcea36691707eebed3
#
_cell.length_a   1.000
_cell.length_b   1.000
_cell.length_c   1.000
_cell.angle_alpha   90.00
_cell.angle_beta   90.00
_cell.angle_gamma   90.00
#
_symmetry.space_group_name_H-M   'P 1'
#
loop_
_entity.id
_entity.type
_entity.pdbx_description
1 polymer ?
#
loop_
_entity_poly.entity_id
_entity_poly.type
_entity_poly.pdbx_seq_one_letter_code
_entity_poly.pdbx_strand_id
1 'polypeptide(L)'
;SMSSSYDQTTKSAALSLVGKEVIVTDKDSASGYYSGKVDYVTYKDGKIQLSINEKMYDYSSLYSVSTDEYYDAIVNSSTFSSLIAKLPKIENLTIDSKGSIEEARKLYDGLSDYGKQFINASDYSKLQAYEDKLKELIAADKNNQADSKENDTNQTA
;
A
#
# COMPACT_ATOMS: atom_id res chain seq x y z
N SER A 1 -35.54 -26.20 -5.89
CA SER A 1 -34.47 -26.61 -6.75
C SER A 1 -33.12 -26.13 -6.19
N MET A 2 -32.21 -27.02 -6.17
CA MET A 2 -30.92 -26.75 -5.59
C MET A 2 -29.98 -26.02 -6.54
N SER A 3 -30.32 -25.93 -7.77
CA SER A 3 -29.44 -25.34 -8.77
C SER A 3 -29.46 -23.84 -8.63
N SER A 4 -28.35 -23.28 -8.48
CA SER A 4 -28.03 -21.86 -8.68
C SER A 4 -28.60 -20.85 -7.70
N SER A 5 -29.53 -21.17 -6.81
CA SER A 5 -30.02 -20.16 -5.89
C SER A 5 -29.30 -20.23 -4.55
N TYR A 6 -28.83 -19.10 -4.10
CA TYR A 6 -28.35 -18.96 -2.74
C TYR A 6 -29.54 -19.10 -1.79
N ASP A 7 -29.35 -19.77 -0.66
CA ASP A 7 -30.40 -19.91 0.33
C ASP A 7 -30.64 -18.55 1.04
N GLN A 8 -31.70 -18.53 1.85
CA GLN A 8 -32.10 -17.32 2.55
C GLN A 8 -30.99 -16.82 3.51
N THR A 9 -30.26 -17.75 4.10
CA THR A 9 -29.16 -17.41 4.99
C THR A 9 -28.06 -16.65 4.26
N THR A 10 -27.69 -17.12 3.06
CA THR A 10 -26.66 -16.47 2.25
C THR A 10 -27.11 -15.09 1.78
N LYS A 11 -28.39 -14.95 1.38
CA LYS A 11 -28.94 -13.65 1.01
C LYS A 11 -28.90 -12.66 2.17
N SER A 12 -29.28 -13.11 3.36
CA SER A 12 -29.23 -12.27 4.55
C SER A 12 -27.80 -11.88 4.91
N ALA A 13 -26.86 -12.80 4.81
CA ALA A 13 -25.45 -12.53 5.07
C ALA A 13 -24.92 -11.46 4.11
N ALA A 14 -25.24 -11.59 2.81
CA ALA A 14 -24.80 -10.61 1.82
C ALA A 14 -25.41 -9.23 2.08
N LEU A 15 -26.70 -9.17 2.39
CA LEU A 15 -27.38 -7.91 2.70
C LEU A 15 -26.78 -7.22 3.93
N SER A 16 -26.29 -8.00 4.88
CA SER A 16 -25.66 -7.44 6.08
C SER A 16 -24.35 -6.72 5.79
N LEU A 17 -23.77 -6.93 4.61
CA LEU A 17 -22.51 -6.27 4.22
C LEU A 17 -22.71 -4.83 3.78
N VAL A 18 -23.94 -4.41 3.46
CA VAL A 18 -24.19 -3.04 3.01
C VAL A 18 -23.70 -2.05 4.08
N GLY A 19 -22.90 -1.09 3.66
CA GLY A 19 -22.29 -0.12 4.55
C GLY A 19 -21.00 -0.56 5.22
N LYS A 20 -20.58 -1.80 5.04
CA LYS A 20 -19.35 -2.33 5.63
C LYS A 20 -18.20 -2.31 4.65
N GLU A 21 -16.99 -2.13 5.17
CA GLU A 21 -15.77 -2.27 4.38
C GLU A 21 -15.49 -3.74 4.13
N VAL A 22 -15.20 -4.06 2.88
CA VAL A 22 -14.87 -5.44 2.49
C VAL A 22 -13.64 -5.44 1.60
N ILE A 23 -13.00 -6.60 1.53
CA ILE A 23 -11.94 -6.86 0.57
C ILE A 23 -12.46 -7.97 -0.34
N VAL A 24 -12.37 -7.74 -1.65
CA VAL A 24 -12.76 -8.71 -2.67
C VAL A 24 -11.55 -9.06 -3.52
N THR A 25 -11.56 -10.25 -4.10
CA THR A 25 -10.55 -10.59 -5.10
C THR A 25 -10.88 -9.87 -6.41
N ASP A 26 -9.86 -9.36 -7.08
CA ASP A 26 -10.01 -8.62 -8.32
C ASP A 26 -8.78 -8.87 -9.20
N LYS A 27 -8.95 -9.68 -10.23
CA LYS A 27 -7.86 -10.04 -11.13
C LYS A 27 -7.34 -8.86 -11.95
N ASP A 28 -8.11 -7.80 -12.07
CA ASP A 28 -7.73 -6.60 -12.83
C ASP A 28 -6.95 -5.61 -11.96
N SER A 29 -6.89 -5.85 -10.65
CA SER A 29 -6.11 -5.02 -9.73
C SER A 29 -4.66 -5.50 -9.69
N ALA A 30 -3.73 -4.56 -9.57
CA ALA A 30 -2.30 -4.89 -9.47
C ALA A 30 -1.99 -5.81 -8.30
N SER A 31 -2.72 -5.66 -7.18
CA SER A 31 -2.52 -6.49 -5.99
C SER A 31 -3.31 -7.79 -6.02
N GLY A 32 -4.26 -7.95 -6.94
CA GLY A 32 -5.19 -9.06 -6.95
C GLY A 32 -6.40 -8.86 -6.05
N TYR A 33 -6.51 -7.72 -5.40
CA TYR A 33 -7.57 -7.40 -4.45
C TYR A 33 -8.09 -5.99 -4.69
N TYR A 34 -9.34 -5.78 -4.32
CA TYR A 34 -9.95 -4.46 -4.30
C TYR A 34 -10.74 -4.34 -3.00
N SER A 35 -10.85 -3.15 -2.49
CA SER A 35 -11.53 -2.96 -1.22
C SER A 35 -12.29 -1.65 -1.21
N GLY A 36 -13.32 -1.63 -0.39
CA GLY A 36 -14.17 -0.47 -0.25
C GLY A 36 -15.46 -0.82 0.47
N LYS A 37 -16.28 0.19 0.63
CA LYS A 37 -17.58 0.05 1.27
C LYS A 37 -18.58 -0.52 0.28
N VAL A 38 -19.37 -1.48 0.74
CA VAL A 38 -20.47 -2.03 -0.07
C VAL A 38 -21.59 -1.01 -0.11
N ASP A 39 -21.89 -0.50 -1.30
CA ASP A 39 -22.96 0.48 -1.48
C ASP A 39 -24.33 -0.17 -1.51
N TYR A 40 -24.44 -1.31 -2.20
CA TYR A 40 -25.66 -2.10 -2.26
C TYR A 40 -25.33 -3.51 -2.72
N VAL A 41 -26.30 -4.38 -2.58
CA VAL A 41 -26.20 -5.78 -2.99
C VAL A 41 -27.37 -6.07 -3.94
N THR A 42 -27.10 -6.80 -5.02
CA THR A 42 -28.14 -7.25 -5.94
C THR A 42 -28.28 -8.75 -5.88
N TYR A 43 -29.51 -9.20 -6.09
CA TYR A 43 -29.82 -10.61 -6.28
C TYR A 43 -30.62 -10.72 -7.57
N LYS A 44 -30.04 -11.38 -8.55
CA LYS A 44 -30.66 -11.54 -9.87
C LYS A 44 -30.14 -12.80 -10.54
N ASP A 45 -31.07 -13.57 -11.13
CA ASP A 45 -30.72 -14.78 -11.89
C ASP A 45 -29.89 -15.78 -11.08
N GLY A 46 -30.17 -15.90 -9.79
CA GLY A 46 -29.46 -16.82 -8.92
C GLY A 46 -28.10 -16.33 -8.47
N LYS A 47 -27.74 -15.09 -8.78
CA LYS A 47 -26.45 -14.52 -8.41
C LYS A 47 -26.61 -13.39 -7.43
N ILE A 48 -25.68 -13.34 -6.49
CA ILE A 48 -25.56 -12.23 -5.55
C ILE A 48 -24.31 -11.44 -5.92
N GLN A 49 -24.45 -10.14 -6.10
CA GLN A 49 -23.34 -9.26 -6.44
C GLN A 49 -23.29 -8.11 -5.46
N LEU A 50 -22.05 -7.68 -5.19
CA LEU A 50 -21.76 -6.54 -4.31
C LEU A 50 -21.34 -5.36 -5.18
N SER A 51 -21.90 -4.18 -4.92
CA SER A 51 -21.45 -2.95 -5.56
C SER A 51 -20.48 -2.22 -4.64
N ILE A 52 -19.27 -1.98 -5.16
CA ILE A 52 -18.23 -1.26 -4.44
C ILE A 52 -17.70 -0.18 -5.39
N ASN A 53 -17.96 1.09 -5.07
CA ASN A 53 -17.56 2.21 -5.93
C ASN A 53 -18.04 2.04 -7.37
N GLU A 54 -19.31 1.68 -7.53
CA GLU A 54 -19.99 1.47 -8.82
C GLU A 54 -19.48 0.28 -9.62
N LYS A 55 -18.59 -0.52 -9.06
CA LYS A 55 -18.10 -1.75 -9.68
C LYS A 55 -18.76 -2.95 -9.03
N MET A 56 -19.19 -3.91 -9.85
CA MET A 56 -19.91 -5.10 -9.38
C MET A 56 -18.95 -6.26 -9.19
N TYR A 57 -19.08 -6.94 -8.06
CA TYR A 57 -18.30 -8.13 -7.75
C TYR A 57 -19.24 -9.26 -7.34
N ASP A 58 -18.95 -10.46 -7.79
CA ASP A 58 -19.69 -11.62 -7.32
C ASP A 58 -19.48 -11.82 -5.82
N TYR A 59 -20.50 -12.27 -5.13
CA TYR A 59 -20.38 -12.58 -3.70
C TYR A 59 -19.23 -13.58 -3.43
N SER A 60 -19.00 -14.49 -4.38
CA SER A 60 -17.89 -15.46 -4.28
C SER A 60 -16.51 -14.81 -4.29
N SER A 61 -16.42 -13.55 -4.70
CA SER A 61 -15.16 -12.80 -4.68
C SER A 61 -14.85 -12.23 -3.31
N LEU A 62 -15.79 -12.30 -2.35
CA LEU A 62 -15.58 -11.77 -1.02
C LEU A 62 -14.41 -12.49 -0.35
N TYR A 63 -13.40 -11.73 0.03
CA TYR A 63 -12.22 -12.24 0.72
C TYR A 63 -12.32 -12.03 2.22
N SER A 64 -12.69 -10.83 2.65
CA SER A 64 -12.87 -10.55 4.07
C SER A 64 -13.80 -9.37 4.29
N VAL A 65 -14.40 -9.35 5.48
CA VAL A 65 -15.12 -8.19 6.02
C VAL A 65 -14.22 -7.62 7.10
N SER A 66 -13.91 -6.34 7.00
CA SER A 66 -12.94 -5.75 7.91
C SER A 66 -13.47 -4.47 8.55
N THR A 67 -12.83 -4.05 9.63
CA THR A 67 -13.03 -2.70 10.17
C THR A 67 -12.24 -1.72 9.32
N ASP A 68 -12.61 -0.45 9.37
CA ASP A 68 -11.86 0.61 8.68
C ASP A 68 -10.39 0.60 9.09
N GLU A 69 -10.12 0.41 10.38
CA GLU A 69 -8.76 0.36 10.91
C GLU A 69 -7.93 -0.78 10.31
N TYR A 70 -8.52 -1.98 10.24
CA TYR A 70 -7.85 -3.13 9.64
C TYR A 70 -7.63 -2.90 8.14
N TYR A 71 -8.64 -2.38 7.45
CA TYR A 71 -8.54 -2.06 6.04
C TYR A 71 -7.41 -1.08 5.76
N ASP A 72 -7.36 0.02 6.51
CA ASP A 72 -6.30 1.02 6.36
C ASP A 72 -4.92 0.41 6.61
N ALA A 73 -4.81 -0.46 7.62
CA ALA A 73 -3.55 -1.14 7.93
C ALA A 73 -3.07 -2.00 6.76
N ILE A 74 -3.97 -2.75 6.13
CA ILE A 74 -3.63 -3.61 4.99
C ILE A 74 -3.23 -2.75 3.78
N VAL A 75 -3.99 -1.70 3.47
CA VAL A 75 -3.67 -0.81 2.35
C VAL A 75 -2.32 -0.12 2.57
N ASN A 76 -2.09 0.38 3.76
CA ASN A 76 -0.85 1.08 4.08
C ASN A 76 0.36 0.14 4.04
N SER A 77 0.22 -1.09 4.50
CA SER A 77 1.32 -2.06 4.44
C SER A 77 1.65 -2.42 2.99
N SER A 78 0.64 -2.58 2.15
CA SER A 78 0.83 -2.85 0.73
C SER A 78 1.50 -1.66 0.02
N THR A 79 1.06 -0.44 0.33
CA THR A 79 1.65 0.77 -0.22
C THR A 79 3.11 0.91 0.19
N PHE A 80 3.40 0.66 1.47
CA PHE A 80 4.78 0.71 1.97
C PHE A 80 5.67 -0.28 1.24
N SER A 81 5.24 -1.54 1.11
CA SER A 81 5.99 -2.56 0.38
C SER A 81 6.25 -2.14 -1.06
N SER A 82 5.26 -1.53 -1.73
CA SER A 82 5.41 -1.05 -3.10
C SER A 82 6.43 0.09 -3.19
N LEU A 83 6.42 1.02 -2.23
CA LEU A 83 7.39 2.12 -2.22
C LEU A 83 8.81 1.57 -2.08
N ILE A 84 9.02 0.60 -1.21
CA ILE A 84 10.33 -0.02 -1.03
C ILE A 84 10.75 -0.79 -2.29
N ALA A 85 9.81 -1.54 -2.90
CA ALA A 85 10.10 -2.34 -4.08
C ALA A 85 10.48 -1.49 -5.31
N LYS A 86 10.02 -0.26 -5.36
CA LYS A 86 10.32 0.66 -6.48
C LYS A 86 11.70 1.31 -6.37
N LEU A 87 12.36 1.22 -5.21
CA LEU A 87 13.70 1.78 -5.05
C LEU A 87 14.71 0.96 -5.85
N PRO A 88 15.77 1.58 -6.38
CA PRO A 88 16.83 0.84 -7.05
C PRO A 88 17.55 -0.07 -6.04
N LYS A 89 18.34 -1.00 -6.55
CA LYS A 89 19.20 -1.79 -5.66
C LYS A 89 20.08 -0.85 -4.86
N ILE A 90 20.37 -1.20 -3.61
CA ILE A 90 21.07 -0.29 -2.70
C ILE A 90 22.44 0.12 -3.23
N GLU A 91 23.15 -0.79 -3.91
CA GLU A 91 24.44 -0.48 -4.51
C GLU A 91 24.34 0.51 -5.67
N ASN A 92 23.16 0.70 -6.22
CA ASN A 92 22.90 1.65 -7.31
C ASN A 92 22.21 2.92 -6.83
N LEU A 93 22.02 3.07 -5.52
CA LEU A 93 21.30 4.21 -4.98
C LEU A 93 22.05 5.52 -5.23
N THR A 94 21.31 6.55 -5.61
CA THR A 94 21.82 7.92 -5.77
C THR A 94 20.98 8.88 -4.95
N ILE A 95 21.43 10.12 -4.85
CA ILE A 95 20.72 11.19 -4.14
C ILE A 95 19.34 11.44 -4.79
N ASP A 96 19.17 11.10 -6.06
CA ASP A 96 17.91 11.28 -6.77
C ASP A 96 16.76 10.50 -6.12
N SER A 97 17.04 9.45 -5.35
CA SER A 97 16.02 8.67 -4.64
C SER A 97 15.61 9.26 -3.29
N LYS A 98 16.17 10.41 -2.90
CA LYS A 98 15.86 11.02 -1.60
C LYS A 98 14.37 11.20 -1.38
N GLY A 99 13.67 11.76 -2.37
CA GLY A 99 12.22 11.98 -2.27
C GLY A 99 11.44 10.70 -2.04
N SER A 100 11.81 9.64 -2.75
CA SER A 100 11.13 8.34 -2.63
C SER A 100 11.38 7.72 -1.25
N ILE A 101 12.60 7.82 -0.74
CA ILE A 101 12.93 7.30 0.59
C ILE A 101 12.20 8.08 1.68
N GLU A 102 12.15 9.41 1.56
CA GLU A 102 11.40 10.25 2.50
C GLU A 102 9.92 9.96 2.47
N GLU A 103 9.35 9.69 1.30
CA GLU A 103 7.94 9.32 1.16
C GLU A 103 7.63 8.03 1.93
N ALA A 104 8.48 7.01 1.80
CA ALA A 104 8.31 5.76 2.54
C ALA A 104 8.41 6.00 4.05
N ARG A 105 9.37 6.80 4.49
CA ARG A 105 9.52 7.14 5.91
C ARG A 105 8.30 7.91 6.43
N LYS A 106 7.83 8.88 5.68
CA LYS A 106 6.65 9.65 6.06
C LYS A 106 5.41 8.77 6.21
N LEU A 107 5.23 7.82 5.28
CA LEU A 107 4.12 6.88 5.39
C LEU A 107 4.24 6.07 6.68
N TYR A 108 5.41 5.50 6.95
CA TYR A 108 5.62 4.70 8.15
C TYR A 108 5.37 5.51 9.43
N ASP A 109 5.95 6.69 9.52
CA ASP A 109 5.84 7.52 10.72
C ASP A 109 4.40 7.98 10.96
N GLY A 110 3.60 8.09 9.93
CA GLY A 110 2.19 8.46 10.04
C GLY A 110 1.26 7.33 10.45
N LEU A 111 1.76 6.10 10.52
CA LEU A 111 0.93 4.96 10.89
C LEU A 111 0.65 4.95 12.39
N SER A 112 -0.55 4.44 12.75
CA SER A 112 -0.85 4.11 14.14
C SER A 112 0.02 2.94 14.61
N ASP A 113 0.11 2.74 15.93
CA ASP A 113 0.82 1.57 16.46
C ASP A 113 0.22 0.27 15.92
N TYR A 114 -1.11 0.24 15.80
CA TYR A 114 -1.80 -0.90 15.20
C TYR A 114 -1.36 -1.10 13.74
N GLY A 115 -1.35 -0.04 12.95
CA GLY A 115 -0.94 -0.10 11.55
C GLY A 115 0.50 -0.56 11.36
N LYS A 116 1.39 -0.16 12.24
CA LYS A 116 2.80 -0.55 12.17
C LYS A 116 3.00 -2.05 12.33
N GLN A 117 2.10 -2.74 13.03
CA GLN A 117 2.19 -4.19 13.21
C GLN A 117 2.05 -4.96 11.89
N PHE A 118 1.43 -4.35 10.88
CA PHE A 118 1.21 -4.98 9.58
C PHE A 118 2.35 -4.73 8.60
N ILE A 119 3.30 -3.88 8.94
CA ILE A 119 4.45 -3.58 8.09
C ILE A 119 5.39 -4.80 8.11
N ASN A 120 5.82 -5.22 6.93
CA ASN A 120 6.77 -6.32 6.80
C ASN A 120 8.12 -5.88 7.40
N ALA A 121 8.63 -6.68 8.34
CA ALA A 121 9.89 -6.36 9.02
C ALA A 121 11.07 -6.24 8.04
N SER A 122 11.08 -7.05 6.99
CA SER A 122 12.11 -6.99 5.95
C SER A 122 12.06 -5.66 5.20
N ASP A 123 10.86 -5.19 4.87
CA ASP A 123 10.69 -3.90 4.19
C ASP A 123 11.15 -2.74 5.07
N TYR A 124 10.84 -2.78 6.35
CA TYR A 124 11.29 -1.75 7.28
C TYR A 124 12.82 -1.75 7.41
N SER A 125 13.42 -2.92 7.50
CA SER A 125 14.89 -3.03 7.55
C SER A 125 15.54 -2.47 6.28
N LYS A 126 14.92 -2.72 5.13
CA LYS A 126 15.39 -2.14 3.86
C LYS A 126 15.30 -0.62 3.89
N LEU A 127 14.20 -0.07 4.40
CA LEU A 127 14.08 1.39 4.51
C LEU A 127 15.23 1.97 5.34
N GLN A 128 15.55 1.35 6.48
CA GLN A 128 16.63 1.81 7.33
C GLN A 128 17.98 1.76 6.61
N ALA A 129 18.22 0.68 5.86
CA ALA A 129 19.46 0.55 5.08
C ALA A 129 19.57 1.62 3.99
N TYR A 130 18.46 1.89 3.31
CA TYR A 130 18.43 2.97 2.30
C TYR A 130 18.64 4.35 2.93
N GLU A 131 18.07 4.57 4.09
CA GLU A 131 18.26 5.84 4.80
C GLU A 131 19.70 6.04 5.21
N ASP A 132 20.37 5.01 5.71
CA ASP A 132 21.77 5.05 6.07
C ASP A 132 22.64 5.31 4.85
N LYS A 133 22.37 4.62 3.75
CA LYS A 133 23.08 4.83 2.49
C LYS A 133 22.90 6.25 1.96
N LEU A 134 21.68 6.75 2.04
CA LEU A 134 21.38 8.12 1.61
C LEU A 134 22.18 9.15 2.42
N LYS A 135 22.29 8.96 3.74
CA LYS A 135 23.09 9.85 4.59
C LYS A 135 24.54 9.87 4.15
N GLU A 136 25.11 8.70 3.83
CA GLU A 136 26.47 8.60 3.32
C GLU A 136 26.64 9.38 2.01
N LEU A 137 25.69 9.22 1.10
CA LEU A 137 25.73 9.88 -0.20
C LEU A 137 25.61 11.39 -0.07
N ILE A 138 24.76 11.87 0.82
CA ILE A 138 24.59 13.31 1.08
C ILE A 138 25.86 13.89 1.69
N ALA A 139 26.48 13.19 2.65
CA ALA A 139 27.74 13.64 3.27
C ALA A 139 28.83 13.70 2.24
N ALA A 140 28.95 12.69 1.36
CA ALA A 140 29.97 12.70 0.31
C ALA A 140 29.75 13.84 -0.69
N ASP A 141 28.50 14.12 -1.04
CA ASP A 141 28.17 15.22 -1.95
C ASP A 141 28.52 16.58 -1.35
N LYS A 142 28.23 16.79 -0.07
CA LYS A 142 28.58 18.01 0.63
C LYS A 142 30.11 18.21 0.70
N ASN A 143 30.86 17.15 0.95
CA ASN A 143 32.32 17.22 0.97
C ASN A 143 32.86 17.58 -0.41
N ASN A 144 32.31 16.98 -1.47
CA ASN A 144 32.72 17.30 -2.84
C ASN A 144 32.41 18.76 -3.20
N GLN A 145 31.27 19.29 -2.78
CA GLN A 145 30.91 20.68 -3.01
C GLN A 145 31.82 21.64 -2.23
N ALA A 146 32.16 21.30 -0.99
CA ALA A 146 33.06 22.10 -0.18
C ALA A 146 34.47 22.14 -0.79
N ASP A 147 35.00 20.99 -1.22
CA ASP A 147 36.32 20.91 -1.88
C ASP A 147 36.33 21.72 -3.18
N SER A 148 35.25 21.64 -3.96
CA SER A 148 35.12 22.39 -5.21
C SER A 148 35.12 23.91 -4.95
N LYS A 149 34.43 24.36 -3.90
CA LYS A 149 34.41 25.78 -3.52
C LYS A 149 35.76 26.25 -3.02
N GLU A 150 36.47 25.45 -2.24
CA GLU A 150 37.84 25.79 -1.78
C GLU A 150 38.80 25.92 -2.96
N ASN A 151 38.73 24.99 -3.92
CA ASN A 151 39.58 25.06 -5.10
C ASN A 151 39.27 26.29 -5.96
N ASP A 152 38.01 26.65 -6.13
CA ASP A 152 37.63 27.85 -6.86
C ASP A 152 38.11 29.10 -6.17
N THR A 153 38.03 29.18 -4.84
CA THR A 153 38.52 30.31 -4.06
C THR A 153 40.03 30.44 -4.16
N ASN A 154 40.75 29.32 -4.14
CA ASN A 154 42.22 29.31 -4.25
C ASN A 154 42.68 29.69 -5.66
N GLN A 155 41.89 29.39 -6.70
CA GLN A 155 42.25 29.76 -8.07
C GLN A 155 42.01 31.21 -8.41
N THR A 156 41.17 31.91 -7.66
CA THR A 156 40.87 33.33 -7.88
C THR A 156 41.75 34.27 -7.09
N ALA A 157 42.58 33.76 -6.21
CA ALA A 157 43.54 34.51 -5.47
C ALA A 157 44.89 34.55 -6.26
#